data_00d180dd20ed53272eaec69a733cb77e
#
_entry.id   00d180dd20ed53272eaec69a733cb77e
#
_cell.length_a   1.000
_cell.length_b   1.000
_cell.length_c   1.000
_cell.angle_alpha   90.00
_cell.angle_beta   90.00
_cell.angle_gamma   90.00
#
_symmetry.space_group_name_H-M   'P 1'
#
loop_
_entity.id
_entity.type
_entity.pdbx_description
1 polymer ?
#
loop_
_entity_poly.entity_id
_entity_poly.type
_entity_poly.pdbx_seq_one_letter_code
_entity_poly.pdbx_strand_id
1 'polypeptide(L)'
;MAENESEKLLDFFIEEVEKGTSSSSSSSSSLIELDTAIAYAGGNTEEILGRIFSRMPKEKLLKLSVATKANPWGEKMASVAGEGGLRAEKFRAQVGKSLTALDPKSIDILYLHAPDSETTLYDVLETAQGLYRSGAFKYLGLSNMSAWEVVRAHAICKENQWIVPTIYQGMYNPLTRQVEPELIPALKSLNMRFVAYNPLAGGLLTGKHEKLLNASGGGDEGIKAGRFKNNEMYKARFWNEAYFEAVEVIKKAAEEEGITPTEASLRWMYFNSKLSGAKGDAVIIGAS
;
A
#
# COMPACT_ATOMS: atom_id res chain seq x y z
N MET A 1 16.93 -2.42 -4.93
CA MET A 1 17.25 -1.06 -5.41
C MET A 1 18.41 -0.55 -4.58
N ALA A 2 19.45 0.00 -5.18
CA ALA A 2 20.55 0.59 -4.42
C ALA A 2 20.04 1.83 -3.65
N GLU A 3 20.59 2.12 -2.47
CA GLU A 3 20.18 3.24 -1.61
C GLU A 3 20.14 4.58 -2.37
N ASN A 4 21.18 4.85 -3.18
CA ASN A 4 21.25 6.06 -4.02
C ASN A 4 20.12 6.16 -5.06
N GLU A 5 19.61 5.05 -5.58
CA GLU A 5 18.47 5.06 -6.51
C GLU A 5 17.17 5.34 -5.78
N SER A 6 17.01 4.79 -4.56
CA SER A 6 15.86 5.07 -3.71
C SER A 6 15.79 6.53 -3.30
N GLU A 7 16.93 7.12 -2.94
CA GLU A 7 17.04 8.54 -2.58
C GLU A 7 16.70 9.46 -3.77
N LYS A 8 17.24 9.19 -4.96
CA LYS A 8 16.92 9.94 -6.19
C LYS A 8 15.43 9.83 -6.56
N LEU A 9 14.85 8.64 -6.43
CA LEU A 9 13.43 8.46 -6.70
C LEU A 9 12.56 9.26 -5.73
N LEU A 10 12.91 9.25 -4.45
CA LEU A 10 12.21 10.02 -3.43
C LEU A 10 12.33 11.52 -3.66
N ASP A 11 13.52 12.02 -3.93
CA ASP A 11 13.74 13.43 -4.24
C ASP A 11 12.94 13.86 -5.47
N PHE A 12 13.01 13.09 -6.55
CA PHE A 12 12.23 13.35 -7.76
C PHE A 12 10.72 13.40 -7.46
N PHE A 13 10.21 12.46 -6.68
CA PHE A 13 8.78 12.44 -6.33
C PHE A 13 8.37 13.66 -5.49
N ILE A 14 9.19 14.07 -4.53
CA ILE A 14 8.96 15.27 -3.72
C ILE A 14 8.91 16.51 -4.64
N GLU A 15 9.86 16.66 -5.53
CA GLU A 15 9.93 17.80 -6.45
C GLU A 15 8.73 17.87 -7.39
N GLU A 16 8.27 16.73 -7.93
CA GLU A 16 7.11 16.70 -8.83
C GLU A 16 5.80 17.03 -8.08
N VAL A 17 5.64 16.57 -6.84
CA VAL A 17 4.47 16.94 -6.01
C VAL A 17 4.51 18.45 -5.69
N GLU A 18 5.65 19.02 -5.37
CA GLU A 18 5.79 20.46 -5.11
C GLU A 18 5.47 21.33 -6.34
N LYS A 19 5.91 20.93 -7.53
CA LYS A 19 5.53 21.59 -8.80
C LYS A 19 4.03 21.56 -9.04
N GLY A 20 3.40 20.40 -8.80
CA GLY A 20 1.95 20.23 -8.97
C GLY A 20 1.13 21.08 -7.98
N THR A 21 1.57 21.21 -6.74
CA THR A 21 0.89 22.00 -5.71
C THR A 21 1.05 23.50 -5.88
N SER A 22 2.15 23.97 -6.45
CA SER A 22 2.40 25.40 -6.71
C SER A 22 1.42 25.99 -7.74
N SER A 23 0.75 25.17 -8.54
CA SER A 23 -0.26 25.59 -9.51
C SER A 23 -1.68 25.65 -8.97
N SER A 24 -1.92 25.14 -7.76
CA SER A 24 -3.25 25.15 -7.10
C SER A 24 -3.28 26.19 -5.98
N SER A 25 -4.29 27.06 -6.00
CA SER A 25 -4.47 28.17 -5.03
C SER A 25 -4.86 27.74 -3.60
N SER A 26 -4.79 26.45 -3.26
CA SER A 26 -5.06 25.94 -1.91
C SER A 26 -3.76 25.82 -1.11
N SER A 27 -3.59 26.72 -0.16
CA SER A 27 -2.40 26.89 0.72
C SER A 27 -2.27 25.83 1.84
N SER A 28 -2.84 24.64 1.73
CA SER A 28 -2.52 23.55 2.65
C SER A 28 -1.34 22.76 2.11
N SER A 29 -0.19 22.81 2.79
CA SER A 29 0.94 21.93 2.50
C SER A 29 0.48 20.47 2.71
N SER A 30 0.01 19.82 1.64
CA SER A 30 -0.34 18.40 1.69
C SER A 30 0.93 17.61 1.99
N LEU A 31 0.89 16.81 3.05
CA LEU A 31 1.96 15.89 3.37
C LEU A 31 2.10 14.85 2.26
N ILE A 32 3.32 14.56 1.88
CA ILE A 32 3.65 13.47 0.97
C ILE A 32 3.67 12.17 1.79
N GLU A 33 2.78 11.25 1.48
CA GLU A 33 2.69 9.98 2.19
C GLU A 33 3.65 8.97 1.56
N LEU A 34 4.59 8.46 2.38
CA LEU A 34 5.48 7.37 2.03
C LEU A 34 4.97 6.08 2.64
N ASP A 35 4.71 5.09 1.81
CA ASP A 35 4.19 3.79 2.20
C ASP A 35 5.29 2.74 2.25
N THR A 36 5.51 2.16 3.42
CA THR A 36 6.44 1.04 3.64
C THR A 36 5.79 -0.05 4.49
N ALA A 37 6.52 -1.09 4.82
CA ALA A 37 6.17 -2.14 5.77
C ALA A 37 7.44 -2.82 6.29
N ILE A 38 7.39 -3.29 7.54
CA ILE A 38 8.48 -4.09 8.14
C ILE A 38 8.85 -5.31 7.29
N ALA A 39 7.88 -5.85 6.53
CA ALA A 39 8.07 -7.02 5.68
C ALA A 39 8.76 -6.71 4.32
N TYR A 40 8.82 -5.43 3.91
CA TYR A 40 9.29 -5.10 2.56
C TYR A 40 10.80 -5.28 2.43
N ALA A 41 11.22 -6.00 1.39
CA ALA A 41 12.62 -6.38 1.14
C ALA A 41 13.29 -7.05 2.36
N GLY A 42 12.54 -7.85 3.12
CA GLY A 42 13.06 -8.52 4.33
C GLY A 42 13.45 -7.56 5.46
N GLY A 43 12.79 -6.39 5.55
CA GLY A 43 13.07 -5.34 6.53
C GLY A 43 13.99 -4.22 6.01
N ASN A 44 14.74 -4.46 4.93
CA ASN A 44 15.73 -3.50 4.41
C ASN A 44 15.12 -2.17 3.95
N THR A 45 13.84 -2.14 3.55
CA THR A 45 13.22 -0.90 3.04
C THR A 45 13.17 0.18 4.12
N GLU A 46 12.77 -0.14 5.33
CA GLU A 46 12.70 0.82 6.44
C GLU A 46 14.12 1.29 6.84
N GLU A 47 15.10 0.41 6.88
CA GLU A 47 16.49 0.77 7.17
C GLU A 47 17.08 1.72 6.13
N ILE A 48 16.81 1.49 4.84
CA ILE A 48 17.22 2.39 3.75
C ILE A 48 16.56 3.75 3.92
N LEU A 49 15.26 3.79 4.20
CA LEU A 49 14.54 5.04 4.44
C LEU A 49 15.10 5.80 5.63
N GLY A 50 15.38 5.15 6.76
CA GLY A 50 15.97 5.80 7.93
C GLY A 50 17.33 6.43 7.63
N ARG A 51 18.21 5.72 6.89
CA ARG A 51 19.48 6.30 6.45
C ARG A 51 19.30 7.49 5.51
N ILE A 52 18.32 7.48 4.63
CA ILE A 52 17.97 8.62 3.78
C ILE A 52 17.44 9.77 4.65
N PHE A 53 16.52 9.51 5.56
CA PHE A 53 15.95 10.52 6.46
C PHE A 53 16.99 11.20 7.35
N SER A 54 18.00 10.46 7.82
CA SER A 54 19.07 11.01 8.65
C SER A 54 19.97 12.05 7.91
N ARG A 55 19.98 12.00 6.58
CA ARG A 55 20.73 12.94 5.72
C ARG A 55 19.85 14.02 5.09
N MET A 56 18.52 13.82 5.13
CA MET A 56 17.55 14.69 4.48
C MET A 56 17.45 16.05 5.21
N PRO A 57 17.38 17.18 4.49
CA PRO A 57 17.09 18.48 5.10
C PRO A 57 15.78 18.44 5.89
N LYS A 58 15.79 19.06 7.08
CA LYS A 58 14.66 19.03 8.01
C LYS A 58 13.36 19.55 7.39
N GLU A 59 13.45 20.55 6.52
CA GLU A 59 12.28 21.11 5.82
C GLU A 59 11.63 20.11 4.88
N LYS A 60 12.43 19.28 4.19
CA LYS A 60 11.92 18.20 3.35
C LYS A 60 11.30 17.08 4.21
N LEU A 61 12.01 16.69 5.27
CA LEU A 61 11.55 15.64 6.19
C LEU A 61 10.19 15.95 6.84
N LEU A 62 9.95 17.22 7.17
CA LEU A 62 8.68 17.68 7.75
C LEU A 62 7.50 17.58 6.79
N LYS A 63 7.73 17.53 5.49
CA LYS A 63 6.69 17.35 4.47
C LYS A 63 6.27 15.89 4.27
N LEU A 64 6.99 14.95 4.86
CA LEU A 64 6.74 13.53 4.72
C LEU A 64 5.85 13.01 5.86
N SER A 65 4.85 12.23 5.50
CA SER A 65 4.09 11.35 6.39
C SER A 65 4.51 9.91 6.12
N VAL A 66 4.94 9.19 7.13
CA VAL A 66 5.43 7.82 6.98
C VAL A 66 4.40 6.83 7.47
N ALA A 67 3.97 5.95 6.55
CA ALA A 67 3.10 4.83 6.84
C ALA A 67 3.90 3.52 6.84
N THR A 68 3.76 2.72 7.89
CA THR A 68 4.30 1.35 7.93
C THR A 68 3.25 0.35 8.37
N LYS A 69 3.56 -0.95 8.31
CA LYS A 69 2.59 -2.02 8.52
C LYS A 69 3.16 -3.12 9.40
N ALA A 70 2.39 -3.50 10.41
CA ALA A 70 2.68 -4.67 11.23
C ALA A 70 2.27 -5.94 10.47
N ASN A 71 3.16 -6.92 10.45
CA ASN A 71 3.05 -8.16 9.69
C ASN A 71 2.30 -9.23 10.49
N PRO A 72 1.12 -9.71 10.02
CA PRO A 72 0.38 -10.78 10.68
C PRO A 72 0.90 -12.19 10.35
N TRP A 73 1.66 -12.33 9.25
CA TRP A 73 2.10 -13.65 8.77
C TRP A 73 3.18 -14.20 9.69
N GLY A 74 2.86 -15.33 10.35
CA GLY A 74 3.78 -16.02 11.25
C GLY A 74 4.94 -16.72 10.52
N GLU A 75 5.64 -17.60 11.23
CA GLU A 75 6.85 -18.30 10.76
C GLU A 75 6.69 -19.03 9.42
N LYS A 76 5.48 -19.45 9.05
CA LYS A 76 5.22 -20.13 7.77
C LYS A 76 5.46 -19.24 6.54
N MET A 77 5.48 -17.92 6.70
CA MET A 77 5.85 -16.95 5.67
C MET A 77 7.09 -16.12 6.05
N ALA A 78 7.83 -16.55 7.06
CA ALA A 78 9.02 -15.87 7.58
C ALA A 78 10.14 -15.71 6.54
N SER A 79 10.18 -16.55 5.51
CA SER A 79 11.15 -16.42 4.40
C SER A 79 11.01 -15.10 3.62
N VAL A 80 9.88 -14.42 3.75
CA VAL A 80 9.58 -13.15 3.05
C VAL A 80 9.56 -11.95 4.01
N ALA A 81 9.26 -12.17 5.29
CA ALA A 81 8.81 -11.10 6.18
C ALA A 81 9.41 -11.11 7.60
N GLY A 82 10.32 -12.04 7.93
CA GLY A 82 10.82 -12.17 9.29
C GLY A 82 9.75 -12.70 10.28
N GLU A 83 10.01 -12.56 11.57
CA GLU A 83 9.08 -12.95 12.62
C GLU A 83 7.79 -12.13 12.54
N GLY A 84 6.68 -12.77 12.17
CA GLY A 84 5.36 -12.14 12.08
C GLY A 84 4.43 -12.60 13.21
N GLY A 85 3.18 -12.14 13.10
CA GLY A 85 2.11 -12.37 14.06
C GLY A 85 1.79 -11.10 14.85
N LEU A 86 0.50 -10.96 15.23
CA LEU A 86 0.00 -9.77 15.93
C LEU A 86 -0.32 -10.05 17.41
N ARG A 87 0.19 -11.14 17.98
CA ARG A 87 0.20 -11.32 19.45
C ARG A 87 0.94 -10.16 20.09
N ALA A 88 0.48 -9.68 21.23
CA ALA A 88 0.89 -8.44 21.85
C ALA A 88 2.42 -8.23 21.92
N GLU A 89 3.18 -9.26 22.30
CA GLU A 89 4.64 -9.19 22.38
C GLU A 89 5.27 -8.99 21.01
N LYS A 90 4.91 -9.85 20.03
CA LYS A 90 5.42 -9.78 18.65
C LYS A 90 5.04 -8.48 17.97
N PHE A 91 3.79 -8.03 18.14
CA PHE A 91 3.34 -6.77 17.56
C PHE A 91 4.12 -5.58 18.09
N ARG A 92 4.32 -5.49 19.42
CA ARG A 92 5.14 -4.44 20.03
C ARG A 92 6.59 -4.48 19.55
N ALA A 93 7.17 -5.68 19.44
CA ALA A 93 8.54 -5.85 18.95
C ALA A 93 8.68 -5.37 17.49
N GLN A 94 7.73 -5.69 16.62
CA GLN A 94 7.71 -5.23 15.23
C GLN A 94 7.66 -3.70 15.16
N VAL A 95 6.74 -3.06 15.89
CA VAL A 95 6.64 -1.59 15.91
C VAL A 95 7.91 -0.95 16.47
N GLY A 96 8.51 -1.53 17.50
CA GLY A 96 9.80 -1.07 18.02
C GLY A 96 10.93 -1.15 16.99
N LYS A 97 11.01 -2.23 16.22
CA LYS A 97 11.97 -2.38 15.11
C LYS A 97 11.75 -1.31 14.04
N SER A 98 10.49 -1.09 13.60
CA SER A 98 10.16 -0.06 12.61
C SER A 98 10.50 1.35 13.10
N LEU A 99 10.22 1.67 14.37
CA LEU A 99 10.59 2.97 14.96
C LEU A 99 12.11 3.20 14.94
N THR A 100 12.90 2.15 15.27
CA THR A 100 14.35 2.22 15.21
C THR A 100 14.87 2.35 13.79
N ALA A 101 14.32 1.59 12.85
CA ALA A 101 14.76 1.59 11.47
C ALA A 101 14.45 2.91 10.74
N LEU A 102 13.31 3.54 11.06
CA LEU A 102 12.85 4.79 10.43
C LEU A 102 13.39 6.06 11.10
N ASP A 103 14.13 5.95 12.22
CA ASP A 103 14.70 7.12 12.92
C ASP A 103 15.51 8.00 11.93
N PRO A 104 15.40 9.33 11.95
CA PRO A 104 14.71 10.20 12.93
C PRO A 104 13.22 10.48 12.66
N LYS A 105 12.60 9.79 11.72
CA LYS A 105 11.18 9.97 11.41
C LYS A 105 10.31 9.06 12.27
N SER A 106 9.23 9.60 12.83
CA SER A 106 8.21 8.83 13.54
C SER A 106 7.25 8.14 12.57
N ILE A 107 6.52 7.14 13.05
CA ILE A 107 5.43 6.51 12.31
C ILE A 107 4.20 7.41 12.39
N ASP A 108 3.71 7.91 11.26
CA ASP A 108 2.47 8.66 11.21
C ASP A 108 1.26 7.70 11.11
N ILE A 109 1.34 6.70 10.25
CA ILE A 109 0.26 5.72 10.04
C ILE A 109 0.80 4.31 10.31
N LEU A 110 0.16 3.60 11.23
CA LEU A 110 0.42 2.18 11.46
C LEU A 110 -0.73 1.35 10.92
N TYR A 111 -0.45 0.54 9.91
CA TYR A 111 -1.43 -0.42 9.39
C TYR A 111 -1.32 -1.78 10.06
N LEU A 112 -2.46 -2.41 10.29
CA LEU A 112 -2.55 -3.86 10.38
C LEU A 112 -2.50 -4.39 8.94
N HIS A 113 -1.42 -5.09 8.55
CA HIS A 113 -1.12 -5.42 7.13
C HIS A 113 -2.13 -6.37 6.51
N ALA A 114 -2.70 -7.27 7.31
CA ALA A 114 -3.81 -8.16 6.99
C ALA A 114 -4.42 -8.71 8.30
N PRO A 115 -5.55 -9.44 8.25
CA PRO A 115 -6.04 -10.19 9.41
C PRO A 115 -5.01 -11.18 9.93
N ASP A 116 -4.94 -11.33 11.25
CA ASP A 116 -4.17 -12.40 11.90
C ASP A 116 -5.12 -13.56 12.26
N SER A 117 -4.84 -14.74 11.76
CA SER A 117 -5.66 -15.93 12.02
C SER A 117 -5.40 -16.55 13.40
N GLU A 118 -4.30 -16.17 14.08
CA GLU A 118 -3.90 -16.74 15.36
C GLU A 118 -4.24 -15.84 16.57
N THR A 119 -4.54 -14.57 16.32
CA THR A 119 -4.84 -13.59 17.37
C THR A 119 -6.21 -12.97 17.14
N THR A 120 -7.01 -12.85 18.19
CA THR A 120 -8.34 -12.26 18.05
C THR A 120 -8.24 -10.79 17.65
N LEU A 121 -9.18 -10.31 16.83
CA LEU A 121 -9.20 -8.91 16.43
C LEU A 121 -9.24 -7.96 17.63
N TYR A 122 -9.91 -8.36 18.73
CA TYR A 122 -9.96 -7.58 19.97
C TYR A 122 -8.56 -7.40 20.57
N ASP A 123 -7.79 -8.49 20.76
CA ASP A 123 -6.45 -8.45 21.35
C ASP A 123 -5.46 -7.64 20.50
N VAL A 124 -5.58 -7.74 19.16
CA VAL A 124 -4.79 -6.94 18.23
C VAL A 124 -5.08 -5.45 18.40
N LEU A 125 -6.37 -5.08 18.47
CA LEU A 125 -6.78 -3.67 18.62
C LEU A 125 -6.44 -3.13 20.02
N GLU A 126 -6.54 -3.94 21.07
CA GLU A 126 -6.09 -3.56 22.42
C GLU A 126 -4.59 -3.27 22.45
N THR A 127 -3.79 -4.12 21.80
CA THR A 127 -2.34 -3.89 21.65
C THR A 127 -2.03 -2.63 20.87
N ALA A 128 -2.74 -2.40 19.74
CA ALA A 128 -2.62 -1.18 18.96
C ALA A 128 -2.95 0.07 19.79
N GLN A 129 -3.98 -0.01 20.65
CA GLN A 129 -4.34 1.07 21.58
C GLN A 129 -3.23 1.36 22.58
N GLY A 130 -2.57 0.32 23.10
CA GLY A 130 -1.41 0.49 23.98
C GLY A 130 -0.24 1.20 23.30
N LEU A 131 0.06 0.81 22.07
CA LEU A 131 1.07 1.45 21.21
C LEU A 131 0.70 2.91 20.87
N TYR A 132 -0.57 3.19 20.58
CA TYR A 132 -1.04 4.55 20.36
C TYR A 132 -0.85 5.43 21.60
N ARG A 133 -1.22 4.94 22.77
CA ARG A 133 -1.03 5.66 24.06
C ARG A 133 0.44 5.93 24.38
N SER A 134 1.35 5.08 23.94
CA SER A 134 2.79 5.31 24.09
C SER A 134 3.35 6.31 23.06
N GLY A 135 2.54 6.81 22.13
CA GLY A 135 2.98 7.73 21.09
C GLY A 135 3.73 7.08 19.92
N ALA A 136 3.65 5.76 19.78
CA ALA A 136 4.36 5.02 18.74
C ALA A 136 3.89 5.36 17.33
N PHE A 137 2.65 5.80 17.14
CA PHE A 137 2.07 6.23 15.87
C PHE A 137 0.93 7.23 16.08
N LYS A 138 0.46 7.88 14.99
CA LYS A 138 -0.62 8.89 15.07
C LYS A 138 -1.97 8.37 14.59
N TYR A 139 -2.01 7.59 13.52
CA TYR A 139 -3.24 7.10 12.87
C TYR A 139 -3.20 5.58 12.71
N LEU A 140 -4.31 4.92 13.01
CA LEU A 140 -4.47 3.49 12.80
C LEU A 140 -5.09 3.25 11.43
N GLY A 141 -4.46 2.38 10.65
CA GLY A 141 -4.94 1.89 9.36
C GLY A 141 -5.22 0.39 9.37
N LEU A 142 -6.11 -0.04 8.50
CA LEU A 142 -6.42 -1.44 8.22
C LEU A 142 -6.06 -1.77 6.78
N SER A 143 -5.66 -3.01 6.52
CA SER A 143 -5.33 -3.45 5.16
C SER A 143 -5.73 -4.91 4.93
N ASN A 144 -6.17 -5.24 3.72
CA ASN A 144 -6.52 -6.60 3.30
C ASN A 144 -7.58 -7.29 4.19
N MET A 145 -8.45 -6.52 4.80
CA MET A 145 -9.59 -6.99 5.59
C MET A 145 -10.88 -6.92 4.77
N SER A 146 -11.79 -7.84 5.01
CA SER A 146 -13.13 -7.80 4.45
C SER A 146 -13.97 -6.66 5.04
N ALA A 147 -15.05 -6.28 4.38
CA ALA A 147 -15.91 -5.19 4.85
C ALA A 147 -16.44 -5.43 6.27
N TRP A 148 -16.86 -6.68 6.58
CA TRP A 148 -17.37 -7.00 7.91
C TRP A 148 -16.28 -6.91 9.00
N GLU A 149 -15.03 -7.29 8.70
CA GLU A 149 -13.90 -7.15 9.64
C GLU A 149 -13.59 -5.69 9.93
N VAL A 150 -13.61 -4.84 8.90
CA VAL A 150 -13.43 -3.39 9.04
C VAL A 150 -14.51 -2.78 9.94
N VAL A 151 -15.78 -3.10 9.68
CA VAL A 151 -16.91 -2.62 10.51
C VAL A 151 -16.77 -3.10 11.94
N ARG A 152 -16.41 -4.38 12.15
CA ARG A 152 -16.18 -4.95 13.47
C ARG A 152 -15.01 -4.29 14.20
N ALA A 153 -13.87 -4.07 13.52
CA ALA A 153 -12.73 -3.38 14.11
C ALA A 153 -13.10 -1.97 14.57
N HIS A 154 -13.80 -1.23 13.72
CA HIS A 154 -14.27 0.12 14.05
C HIS A 154 -15.24 0.11 15.25
N ALA A 155 -16.18 -0.83 15.31
CA ALA A 155 -17.14 -0.96 16.42
C ALA A 155 -16.42 -1.25 17.74
N ILE A 156 -15.51 -2.26 17.76
CA ILE A 156 -14.70 -2.59 18.94
C ILE A 156 -13.95 -1.37 19.45
N CYS A 157 -13.29 -0.61 18.58
CA CYS A 157 -12.55 0.58 18.98
C CYS A 157 -13.47 1.65 19.55
N LYS A 158 -14.64 1.87 18.95
CA LYS A 158 -15.63 2.83 19.46
C LYS A 158 -16.20 2.47 20.83
N GLU A 159 -16.60 1.22 20.99
CA GLU A 159 -17.18 0.71 22.24
C GLU A 159 -16.19 0.82 23.42
N ASN A 160 -14.90 0.60 23.16
CA ASN A 160 -13.85 0.66 24.16
C ASN A 160 -13.17 2.04 24.29
N GLN A 161 -13.63 3.06 23.54
CA GLN A 161 -13.01 4.40 23.49
C GLN A 161 -11.53 4.37 23.11
N TRP A 162 -11.17 3.47 22.20
CA TRP A 162 -9.83 3.32 21.64
C TRP A 162 -9.66 4.15 20.38
N ILE A 163 -8.41 4.24 19.89
CA ILE A 163 -8.11 4.84 18.58
C ILE A 163 -8.90 4.11 17.50
N VAL A 164 -9.77 4.82 16.79
CA VAL A 164 -10.55 4.24 15.68
C VAL A 164 -9.70 4.23 14.42
N PRO A 165 -9.73 3.15 13.63
CA PRO A 165 -9.10 3.16 12.32
C PRO A 165 -9.80 4.17 11.39
N THR A 166 -9.01 5.00 10.72
CA THR A 166 -9.50 6.06 9.82
C THR A 166 -9.06 5.87 8.38
N ILE A 167 -8.20 4.90 8.13
CA ILE A 167 -7.58 4.65 6.84
C ILE A 167 -7.68 3.17 6.51
N TYR A 168 -8.06 2.86 5.28
CA TYR A 168 -8.01 1.51 4.75
C TYR A 168 -7.08 1.46 3.53
N GLN A 169 -6.20 0.48 3.47
CA GLN A 169 -5.36 0.22 2.31
C GLN A 169 -5.78 -1.09 1.64
N GLY A 170 -6.07 -1.06 0.35
CA GLY A 170 -6.53 -2.23 -0.38
C GLY A 170 -6.17 -2.24 -1.86
N MET A 171 -6.21 -3.43 -2.46
CA MET A 171 -5.98 -3.57 -3.88
C MET A 171 -7.17 -3.04 -4.68
N TYR A 172 -6.89 -2.11 -5.59
CA TYR A 172 -7.92 -1.57 -6.48
C TYR A 172 -7.29 -1.05 -7.77
N ASN A 173 -7.85 -1.44 -8.89
CA ASN A 173 -7.43 -1.03 -10.23
C ASN A 173 -8.53 -1.37 -11.25
N PRO A 174 -8.42 -0.99 -12.54
CA PRO A 174 -9.45 -1.25 -13.54
C PRO A 174 -9.88 -2.71 -13.69
N LEU A 175 -9.00 -3.68 -13.34
CA LEU A 175 -9.30 -5.11 -13.42
C LEU A 175 -9.78 -5.69 -12.09
N THR A 176 -9.34 -5.14 -10.96
CA THR A 176 -9.61 -5.64 -9.61
C THR A 176 -10.57 -4.70 -8.90
N ARG A 177 -11.89 -4.97 -9.04
CA ARG A 177 -12.96 -4.06 -8.61
C ARG A 177 -13.86 -4.64 -7.51
N GLN A 178 -13.49 -5.76 -6.90
CA GLN A 178 -14.30 -6.47 -5.89
C GLN A 178 -14.59 -5.63 -4.64
N VAL A 179 -13.82 -4.57 -4.40
CA VAL A 179 -14.04 -3.65 -3.27
C VAL A 179 -15.24 -2.71 -3.45
N GLU A 180 -15.75 -2.57 -4.69
CA GLU A 180 -16.79 -1.59 -5.01
C GLU A 180 -18.18 -1.89 -4.42
N PRO A 181 -18.69 -3.14 -4.43
CA PRO A 181 -20.05 -3.39 -4.00
C PRO A 181 -20.25 -3.32 -2.49
N GLU A 182 -19.25 -3.64 -1.68
CA GLU A 182 -19.42 -3.76 -0.24
C GLU A 182 -18.39 -2.93 0.55
N LEU A 183 -17.09 -3.10 0.31
CA LEU A 183 -16.05 -2.48 1.12
C LEU A 183 -16.06 -0.96 1.00
N ILE A 184 -16.08 -0.41 -0.21
CA ILE A 184 -16.10 1.05 -0.40
C ILE A 184 -17.33 1.72 0.24
N PRO A 185 -18.56 1.19 0.09
CA PRO A 185 -19.72 1.68 0.85
C PRO A 185 -19.52 1.62 2.37
N ALA A 186 -18.97 0.52 2.91
CA ALA A 186 -18.68 0.39 4.33
C ALA A 186 -17.69 1.46 4.82
N LEU A 187 -16.56 1.65 4.11
CA LEU A 187 -15.58 2.68 4.43
C LEU A 187 -16.19 4.08 4.44
N LYS A 188 -17.02 4.39 3.44
CA LYS A 188 -17.72 5.68 3.35
C LYS A 188 -18.67 5.90 4.54
N SER A 189 -19.38 4.87 5.00
CA SER A 189 -20.27 4.95 6.16
C SER A 189 -19.53 5.18 7.48
N LEU A 190 -18.28 4.74 7.56
CA LEU A 190 -17.39 4.90 8.71
C LEU A 190 -16.49 6.14 8.61
N ASN A 191 -16.61 6.93 7.56
CA ASN A 191 -15.76 8.09 7.27
C ASN A 191 -14.26 7.71 7.23
N MET A 192 -13.94 6.53 6.69
CA MET A 192 -12.58 6.05 6.46
C MET A 192 -12.15 6.36 5.03
N ARG A 193 -10.93 6.88 4.84
CA ARG A 193 -10.34 7.05 3.51
C ARG A 193 -9.78 5.75 2.96
N PHE A 194 -9.78 5.60 1.64
CA PHE A 194 -9.23 4.45 0.95
C PHE A 194 -7.93 4.78 0.23
N VAL A 195 -6.89 4.00 0.48
CA VAL A 195 -5.59 4.10 -0.19
C VAL A 195 -5.41 2.87 -1.07
N ALA A 196 -5.46 3.07 -2.39
CA ALA A 196 -5.41 1.99 -3.36
C ALA A 196 -3.97 1.59 -3.70
N TYR A 197 -3.63 0.31 -3.54
CA TYR A 197 -2.36 -0.23 -4.02
C TYR A 197 -2.55 -1.08 -5.29
N ASN A 198 -1.46 -1.36 -6.01
CA ASN A 198 -1.45 -2.06 -7.30
C ASN A 198 -2.33 -1.41 -8.39
N PRO A 199 -2.23 -0.10 -8.62
CA PRO A 199 -3.05 0.59 -9.64
C PRO A 199 -2.81 0.04 -11.05
N LEU A 200 -1.66 -0.59 -11.28
CA LEU A 200 -1.28 -1.21 -12.56
C LEU A 200 -1.30 -2.75 -12.51
N ALA A 201 -2.02 -3.36 -11.55
CA ALA A 201 -2.13 -4.82 -11.41
C ALA A 201 -0.75 -5.52 -11.43
N GLY A 202 0.21 -5.02 -10.64
CA GLY A 202 1.58 -5.54 -10.59
C GLY A 202 2.41 -5.26 -11.85
N GLY A 203 1.93 -4.46 -12.77
CA GLY A 203 2.54 -4.14 -14.05
C GLY A 203 1.81 -4.74 -15.25
N LEU A 204 0.79 -5.59 -15.04
CA LEU A 204 0.03 -6.21 -16.14
C LEU A 204 -0.65 -5.14 -17.01
N LEU A 205 -1.20 -4.10 -16.39
CA LEU A 205 -1.86 -2.98 -17.07
C LEU A 205 -0.92 -2.04 -17.87
N THR A 206 0.38 -2.33 -17.86
CA THR A 206 1.31 -1.64 -18.78
C THR A 206 1.16 -2.15 -20.22
N GLY A 207 0.51 -3.30 -20.43
CA GLY A 207 0.36 -3.96 -21.72
C GLY A 207 1.66 -4.54 -22.28
N LYS A 208 2.75 -4.57 -21.51
CA LYS A 208 4.09 -5.04 -21.93
C LYS A 208 4.27 -6.56 -21.83
N HIS A 209 3.36 -7.24 -21.13
CA HIS A 209 3.39 -8.69 -20.98
C HIS A 209 2.59 -9.33 -22.13
N GLU A 210 3.30 -10.04 -23.01
CA GLU A 210 2.66 -10.81 -24.07
C GLU A 210 1.96 -12.05 -23.50
N LYS A 211 0.95 -12.51 -24.20
CA LYS A 211 0.18 -13.71 -23.89
C LYS A 211 1.07 -14.96 -24.06
N LEU A 212 1.86 -15.29 -23.05
CA LEU A 212 2.65 -16.53 -23.00
C LEU A 212 1.78 -17.74 -22.65
N LEU A 213 0.50 -17.70 -22.97
CA LEU A 213 -0.46 -18.79 -22.70
C LEU A 213 -0.26 -20.02 -23.58
N ASN A 214 0.62 -19.95 -24.60
CA ASN A 214 0.87 -21.06 -25.52
C ASN A 214 2.06 -21.97 -25.11
N ALA A 215 2.75 -21.67 -24.03
CA ALA A 215 3.76 -22.58 -23.49
C ALA A 215 3.10 -23.55 -22.52
N SER A 216 2.87 -24.76 -22.93
CA SER A 216 2.51 -25.91 -22.08
C SER A 216 3.60 -26.12 -21.02
N GLY A 217 3.47 -25.44 -19.90
CA GLY A 217 4.44 -25.48 -18.81
C GLY A 217 4.76 -24.07 -18.37
N GLY A 218 4.16 -23.63 -17.26
CA GLY A 218 4.33 -22.30 -16.67
C GLY A 218 5.75 -22.05 -16.16
N GLY A 219 6.71 -21.96 -17.05
CA GLY A 219 8.09 -21.57 -16.76
C GLY A 219 8.29 -20.07 -16.90
N ASP A 220 9.19 -19.52 -16.08
CA ASP A 220 9.60 -18.10 -16.07
C ASP A 220 10.31 -17.64 -17.38
N GLU A 221 10.50 -18.52 -18.35
CA GLU A 221 11.34 -18.29 -19.53
C GLU A 221 10.91 -17.11 -20.42
N GLY A 222 9.65 -16.67 -20.31
CA GLY A 222 9.14 -15.50 -21.05
C GLY A 222 9.06 -14.22 -20.24
N ILE A 223 9.21 -14.26 -18.91
CA ILE A 223 9.10 -13.07 -18.04
C ILE A 223 10.49 -12.52 -17.81
N LYS A 224 10.87 -11.51 -18.59
CA LYS A 224 12.23 -10.94 -18.57
C LYS A 224 12.53 -10.12 -17.33
N ALA A 225 11.54 -9.44 -16.77
CA ALA A 225 11.71 -8.55 -15.62
C ALA A 225 10.35 -8.22 -14.94
N GLY A 226 10.41 -7.53 -13.80
CA GLY A 226 9.23 -7.01 -13.10
C GLY A 226 8.69 -7.95 -12.03
N ARG A 227 7.55 -7.59 -11.44
CA ARG A 227 6.97 -8.28 -10.27
C ARG A 227 6.51 -9.71 -10.52
N PHE A 228 6.34 -10.11 -11.75
CA PHE A 228 5.93 -11.48 -12.10
C PHE A 228 7.09 -12.46 -12.17
N LYS A 229 8.33 -11.96 -12.32
CA LYS A 229 9.52 -12.82 -12.35
C LYS A 229 9.75 -13.41 -10.96
N ASN A 230 9.80 -14.75 -10.87
CA ASN A 230 10.04 -15.49 -9.63
C ASN A 230 9.04 -15.14 -8.48
N ASN A 231 7.81 -14.75 -8.81
CA ASN A 231 6.80 -14.39 -7.82
C ASN A 231 5.46 -15.06 -8.08
N GLU A 232 5.34 -16.29 -7.56
CA GLU A 232 4.16 -17.14 -7.73
C GLU A 232 2.87 -16.50 -7.18
N MET A 233 2.97 -15.71 -6.11
CA MET A 233 1.80 -15.02 -5.55
C MET A 233 1.23 -13.99 -6.53
N TYR A 234 2.09 -13.23 -7.21
CA TYR A 234 1.64 -12.27 -8.24
C TYR A 234 1.11 -12.99 -9.48
N LYS A 235 1.74 -14.09 -9.90
CA LYS A 235 1.25 -14.91 -11.01
C LYS A 235 -0.13 -15.49 -10.67
N ALA A 236 -0.29 -16.14 -9.53
CA ALA A 236 -1.57 -16.70 -9.10
C ALA A 236 -2.69 -15.65 -9.05
N ARG A 237 -2.34 -14.40 -8.74
CA ARG A 237 -3.31 -13.31 -8.63
C ARG A 237 -3.74 -12.73 -9.98
N PHE A 238 -2.82 -12.55 -10.90
CA PHE A 238 -3.05 -11.75 -12.11
C PHE A 238 -2.75 -12.50 -13.43
N TRP A 239 -2.01 -13.61 -13.41
CA TRP A 239 -1.55 -14.30 -14.61
C TRP A 239 -2.56 -15.34 -15.08
N ASN A 240 -3.65 -14.90 -15.65
CA ASN A 240 -4.70 -15.77 -16.16
C ASN A 240 -5.30 -15.18 -17.46
N GLU A 241 -5.98 -16.03 -18.22
CA GLU A 241 -6.50 -15.69 -19.55
C GLU A 241 -7.46 -14.50 -19.51
N ALA A 242 -8.41 -14.47 -18.57
CA ALA A 242 -9.39 -13.39 -18.48
C ALA A 242 -8.74 -12.00 -18.26
N TYR A 243 -7.67 -11.95 -17.46
CA TYR A 243 -6.94 -10.70 -17.25
C TYR A 243 -6.18 -10.27 -18.50
N PHE A 244 -5.56 -11.20 -19.25
CA PHE A 244 -4.91 -10.87 -20.51
C PHE A 244 -5.89 -10.37 -21.56
N GLU A 245 -7.06 -11.01 -21.70
CA GLU A 245 -8.13 -10.54 -22.58
C GLU A 245 -8.60 -9.12 -22.21
N ALA A 246 -8.80 -8.85 -20.93
CA ALA A 246 -9.17 -7.52 -20.46
C ALA A 246 -8.08 -6.47 -20.73
N VAL A 247 -6.80 -6.85 -20.60
CA VAL A 247 -5.68 -5.94 -20.97
C VAL A 247 -5.69 -5.62 -22.47
N GLU A 248 -5.97 -6.59 -23.34
CA GLU A 248 -6.06 -6.33 -24.78
C GLU A 248 -7.20 -5.35 -25.12
N VAL A 249 -8.34 -5.44 -24.42
CA VAL A 249 -9.42 -4.45 -24.56
C VAL A 249 -8.95 -3.05 -24.16
N ILE A 250 -8.24 -2.94 -23.04
CA ILE A 250 -7.70 -1.65 -22.57
C ILE A 250 -6.64 -1.11 -23.54
N LYS A 251 -5.76 -1.97 -24.07
CA LYS A 251 -4.75 -1.58 -25.07
C LYS A 251 -5.41 -0.97 -26.31
N LYS A 252 -6.42 -1.65 -26.86
CA LYS A 252 -7.14 -1.16 -28.03
C LYS A 252 -7.82 0.19 -27.79
N ALA A 253 -8.52 0.33 -26.66
CA ALA A 253 -9.16 1.59 -26.29
C ALA A 253 -8.14 2.72 -26.07
N ALA A 254 -6.99 2.43 -25.47
CA ALA A 254 -5.93 3.40 -25.27
C ALA A 254 -5.28 3.83 -26.59
N GLU A 255 -5.10 2.91 -27.54
CA GLU A 255 -4.58 3.19 -28.88
C GLU A 255 -5.52 4.10 -29.67
N GLU A 256 -6.83 3.86 -29.62
CA GLU A 256 -7.85 4.70 -30.24
C GLU A 256 -7.81 6.16 -29.74
N GLU A 257 -7.44 6.36 -28.47
CA GLU A 257 -7.31 7.68 -27.84
C GLU A 257 -5.88 8.26 -27.90
N GLY A 258 -4.93 7.56 -28.51
CA GLY A 258 -3.52 7.99 -28.62
C GLY A 258 -2.76 8.06 -27.32
N ILE A 259 -3.15 7.26 -26.29
CA ILE A 259 -2.50 7.19 -24.99
C ILE A 259 -1.96 5.78 -24.70
N THR A 260 -1.10 5.65 -23.70
CA THR A 260 -0.60 4.33 -23.28
C THR A 260 -1.60 3.61 -22.37
N PRO A 261 -1.59 2.25 -22.32
CA PRO A 261 -2.40 1.49 -21.36
C PRO A 261 -2.12 1.87 -19.90
N THR A 262 -0.88 2.20 -19.57
CA THR A 262 -0.48 2.72 -18.26
C THR A 262 -1.21 4.03 -17.96
N GLU A 263 -1.21 4.96 -18.89
CA GLU A 263 -1.88 6.25 -18.74
C GLU A 263 -3.39 6.08 -18.65
N ALA A 264 -4.00 5.25 -19.50
CA ALA A 264 -5.41 4.93 -19.45
C ALA A 264 -5.81 4.37 -18.07
N SER A 265 -5.03 3.43 -17.54
CA SER A 265 -5.27 2.81 -16.24
C SER A 265 -5.15 3.82 -15.08
N LEU A 266 -4.14 4.66 -15.08
CA LEU A 266 -3.97 5.70 -14.06
C LEU A 266 -5.06 6.77 -14.15
N ARG A 267 -5.42 7.24 -15.36
CA ARG A 267 -6.55 8.17 -15.56
C ARG A 267 -7.85 7.55 -15.04
N TRP A 268 -8.09 6.25 -15.28
CA TRP A 268 -9.25 5.58 -14.74
C TRP A 268 -9.28 5.63 -13.21
N MET A 269 -8.13 5.40 -12.54
CA MET A 269 -8.04 5.47 -11.08
C MET A 269 -8.47 6.84 -10.54
N TYR A 270 -8.04 7.93 -11.19
CA TYR A 270 -8.29 9.29 -10.72
C TYR A 270 -9.66 9.85 -11.11
N PHE A 271 -10.20 9.48 -12.28
CA PHE A 271 -11.37 10.15 -12.84
C PHE A 271 -12.61 9.27 -12.93
N ASN A 272 -12.45 7.95 -12.99
CA ASN A 272 -13.54 7.01 -13.26
C ASN A 272 -13.75 5.98 -12.14
N SER A 273 -12.85 5.86 -11.20
CA SER A 273 -12.97 4.94 -10.07
C SER A 273 -13.97 5.43 -9.02
N LYS A 274 -14.18 4.63 -7.97
CA LYS A 274 -15.02 5.01 -6.82
C LYS A 274 -14.27 5.82 -5.77
N LEU A 275 -12.97 6.11 -5.99
CA LEU A 275 -12.17 6.93 -5.10
C LEU A 275 -12.61 8.40 -5.15
N SER A 276 -12.43 9.10 -4.06
CA SER A 276 -12.76 10.51 -3.90
C SER A 276 -11.61 11.26 -3.24
N GLY A 277 -10.82 12.00 -4.03
CA GLY A 277 -9.76 12.85 -3.50
C GLY A 277 -10.26 13.87 -2.45
N ALA A 278 -11.49 14.36 -2.61
CA ALA A 278 -12.12 15.26 -1.62
C ALA A 278 -12.34 14.59 -0.24
N LYS A 279 -12.34 13.24 -0.18
CA LYS A 279 -12.41 12.47 1.07
C LYS A 279 -11.05 11.97 1.55
N GLY A 280 -9.98 12.37 0.87
CA GLY A 280 -8.62 11.93 1.18
C GLY A 280 -8.25 10.57 0.62
N ASP A 281 -9.06 9.97 -0.26
CA ASP A 281 -8.69 8.75 -0.95
C ASP A 281 -7.44 9.00 -1.81
N ALA A 282 -6.59 7.99 -1.91
CA ALA A 282 -5.30 8.10 -2.60
C ALA A 282 -4.93 6.84 -3.39
N VAL A 283 -3.97 6.97 -4.27
CA VAL A 283 -3.39 5.87 -5.05
C VAL A 283 -1.90 5.78 -4.74
N ILE A 284 -1.44 4.60 -4.32
CA ILE A 284 -0.01 4.33 -4.12
C ILE A 284 0.62 4.05 -5.48
N ILE A 285 1.59 4.85 -5.84
CA ILE A 285 2.47 4.59 -6.98
C ILE A 285 3.83 4.13 -6.47
N GLY A 286 4.44 3.21 -7.17
CA GLY A 286 5.74 2.66 -6.81
C GLY A 286 6.50 2.22 -8.04
N ALA A 287 7.82 2.25 -7.93
CA ALA A 287 8.73 1.71 -8.92
C ALA A 287 9.51 0.52 -8.34
N SER A 288 9.88 -0.45 -9.19
CA SER A 288 10.67 -1.64 -8.83
C SER A 288 11.81 -1.84 -9.80
#